data_f20e3c49b5c8f67712dbeaa5f0f9ceb7
#
_entry.id   f20e3c49b5c8f67712dbeaa5f0f9ceb7
#
_cell.length_a   1.000
_cell.length_b   1.000
_cell.length_c   1.000
_cell.angle_alpha   90.00
_cell.angle_beta   90.00
_cell.angle_gamma   90.00
#
_symmetry.space_group_name_H-M   'P 1'
#
loop_
_entity.id
_entity.type
_entity.pdbx_description
1 polymer ?
#
loop_
_entity_poly.entity_id
_entity_poly.type
_entity_poly.pdbx_seq_one_letter_code
_entity_poly.pdbx_strand_id
1 'polypeptide(L)'
;DGTVQIRGVVTDNDLSEFWVEYALGDAPSNGDFKPIGKSDQAVVSGLLAEWDARSLPEAVYTIRLRARDGLEHEKDYTVTVRLDKTSPTAELANPQDNSRITRQTEIKGLVADPHLDRYVLEYTTDADLDKARWEQIIQKIDLLERQTIEDEINHDWEIPSTISGRLHIRLTASDAAGNQTSHRASVEVPAALMAKDGGEISAA
;
A
#
# COMPACT_ATOMS: atom_id res chain seq x y z
N ASP A 1 -7.69 10.67 -0.21
CA ASP A 1 -8.84 11.58 -0.04
C ASP A 1 -9.05 12.10 1.39
N GLY A 2 -8.51 11.46 2.43
CA GLY A 2 -8.61 11.90 3.83
C GLY A 2 -10.02 11.78 4.45
N THR A 3 -10.97 11.18 3.75
CA THR A 3 -12.28 10.80 4.27
C THR A 3 -12.33 9.30 4.48
N VAL A 4 -12.67 8.87 5.68
CA VAL A 4 -12.74 7.46 6.07
C VAL A 4 -14.21 7.05 6.18
N GLN A 5 -14.60 6.01 5.44
CA GLN A 5 -15.94 5.42 5.54
C GLN A 5 -16.01 4.48 6.74
N ILE A 6 -16.89 4.79 7.68
CA ILE A 6 -17.17 3.92 8.83
C ILE A 6 -18.39 3.08 8.49
N ARG A 7 -18.19 1.77 8.42
CA ARG A 7 -19.22 0.80 8.05
C ARG A 7 -19.50 -0.15 9.20
N GLY A 8 -20.75 -0.61 9.30
CA GLY A 8 -21.13 -1.54 10.35
C GLY A 8 -22.59 -1.94 10.32
N VAL A 9 -23.05 -2.39 11.48
CA VAL A 9 -24.41 -2.85 11.72
C VAL A 9 -24.96 -2.14 12.96
N VAL A 10 -26.13 -1.54 12.84
CA VAL A 10 -26.93 -1.02 13.97
C VAL A 10 -28.36 -1.46 13.74
N THR A 11 -28.81 -2.43 14.51
CA THR A 11 -30.18 -2.98 14.40
C THR A 11 -30.74 -3.18 15.78
N ASP A 12 -31.96 -2.70 15.96
CA ASP A 12 -32.81 -2.95 17.10
C ASP A 12 -34.28 -2.81 16.67
N ASN A 13 -35.22 -3.49 17.34
CA ASN A 13 -36.63 -3.41 17.02
C ASN A 13 -37.22 -2.06 17.45
N ASP A 14 -36.60 -1.37 18.37
CA ASP A 14 -37.03 -0.10 18.94
C ASP A 14 -35.86 0.91 18.95
N LEU A 15 -35.03 0.90 17.91
CA LEU A 15 -33.92 1.83 17.75
C LEU A 15 -34.43 3.28 17.77
N SER A 16 -33.97 4.07 18.72
CA SER A 16 -34.21 5.50 18.77
C SER A 16 -33.22 6.29 17.92
N GLU A 17 -31.93 6.10 18.16
CA GLU A 17 -30.88 6.74 17.40
C GLU A 17 -29.52 6.07 17.66
N PHE A 18 -28.55 6.36 16.77
CA PHE A 18 -27.14 6.01 17.01
C PHE A 18 -26.22 7.18 16.65
N TRP A 19 -25.04 7.18 17.27
CA TRP A 19 -23.96 8.14 17.01
C TRP A 19 -22.69 7.41 16.65
N VAL A 20 -21.94 8.00 15.73
CA VAL A 20 -20.54 7.65 15.46
C VAL A 20 -19.70 8.83 15.89
N GLU A 21 -18.70 8.55 16.72
CA GLU A 21 -17.86 9.55 17.36
C GLU A 21 -16.39 9.13 17.29
N TYR A 22 -15.47 10.07 17.44
CA TYR A 22 -14.04 9.79 17.55
C TYR A 22 -13.42 10.54 18.70
N ALA A 23 -12.34 9.98 19.24
CA ALA A 23 -11.48 10.63 20.21
C ALA A 23 -10.02 10.29 19.97
N LEU A 24 -9.11 11.18 20.37
CA LEU A 24 -7.67 10.95 20.31
C LEU A 24 -7.25 9.91 21.37
N GLY A 25 -6.36 9.00 20.98
CA GLY A 25 -5.82 7.96 21.85
C GLY A 25 -6.59 6.63 21.79
N ASP A 26 -6.09 5.65 22.50
CA ASP A 26 -6.62 4.28 22.61
C ASP A 26 -7.52 4.04 23.83
N ALA A 27 -7.47 4.94 24.82
CA ALA A 27 -8.27 4.89 26.05
C ALA A 27 -8.82 6.29 26.42
N PRO A 28 -9.62 6.94 25.54
CA PRO A 28 -10.16 8.26 25.81
C PRO A 28 -11.25 8.22 26.89
N SER A 29 -11.39 9.32 27.64
CA SER A 29 -12.51 9.53 28.54
C SER A 29 -13.80 9.84 27.78
N ASN A 30 -14.96 9.62 28.41
CA ASN A 30 -16.27 9.88 27.74
C ASN A 30 -16.42 11.31 27.21
N GLY A 31 -15.83 12.29 27.86
CA GLY A 31 -15.88 13.69 27.48
C GLY A 31 -15.00 14.09 26.28
N ASP A 32 -14.11 13.21 25.84
CA ASP A 32 -13.14 13.48 24.78
C ASP A 32 -13.70 13.21 23.37
N PHE A 33 -14.84 12.50 23.30
CA PHE A 33 -15.41 12.11 22.02
C PHE A 33 -16.05 13.28 21.29
N LYS A 34 -15.76 13.38 20.01
CA LYS A 34 -16.31 14.36 19.06
C LYS A 34 -17.20 13.66 18.04
N PRO A 35 -18.33 14.27 17.66
CA PRO A 35 -19.26 13.65 16.72
C PRO A 35 -18.65 13.54 15.32
N ILE A 36 -18.93 12.42 14.66
CA ILE A 36 -18.74 12.21 13.22
C ILE A 36 -20.09 12.28 12.52
N GLY A 37 -21.09 11.55 13.05
CA GLY A 37 -22.41 11.47 12.47
C GLY A 37 -23.42 10.84 13.42
N LYS A 38 -24.71 10.97 13.06
CA LYS A 38 -25.82 10.32 13.76
C LYS A 38 -26.97 9.99 12.82
N SER A 39 -27.76 8.99 13.18
CA SER A 39 -28.97 8.60 12.45
C SER A 39 -29.96 7.89 13.39
N ASP A 40 -31.24 7.93 13.03
CA ASP A 40 -32.32 7.14 13.63
C ASP A 40 -32.71 5.93 12.76
N GLN A 41 -32.04 5.73 11.63
CA GLN A 41 -32.32 4.65 10.70
C GLN A 41 -31.43 3.44 10.98
N ALA A 42 -32.05 2.28 11.18
CA ALA A 42 -31.31 1.02 11.34
C ALA A 42 -30.46 0.71 10.09
N VAL A 43 -29.26 0.19 10.32
CA VAL A 43 -28.32 -0.21 9.27
C VAL A 43 -27.96 -1.68 9.45
N VAL A 44 -28.45 -2.54 8.55
CA VAL A 44 -28.18 -3.99 8.60
C VAL A 44 -26.75 -4.32 8.16
N SER A 45 -26.25 -3.62 7.14
CA SER A 45 -24.86 -3.69 6.69
C SER A 45 -24.59 -2.52 5.75
N GLY A 46 -23.78 -1.57 6.17
CA GLY A 46 -23.59 -0.39 5.33
C GLY A 46 -22.78 0.73 5.95
N LEU A 47 -22.89 1.90 5.33
CA LEU A 47 -22.25 3.12 5.78
C LEU A 47 -22.98 3.65 7.02
N LEU A 48 -22.25 3.87 8.11
CA LEU A 48 -22.73 4.49 9.34
C LEU A 48 -22.41 5.99 9.35
N ALA A 49 -21.20 6.36 8.93
CA ALA A 49 -20.77 7.76 8.84
C ALA A 49 -19.54 7.90 7.93
N GLU A 50 -19.26 9.12 7.50
CA GLU A 50 -18.03 9.52 6.83
C GLU A 50 -17.22 10.44 7.76
N TRP A 51 -16.03 10.01 8.10
CA TRP A 51 -15.12 10.75 8.98
C TRP A 51 -14.14 11.56 8.17
N ASP A 52 -14.23 12.89 8.23
CA ASP A 52 -13.25 13.78 7.63
C ASP A 52 -12.03 13.90 8.54
N ALA A 53 -10.98 13.16 8.21
CA ALA A 53 -9.74 13.13 8.95
C ALA A 53 -8.63 14.02 8.36
N ARG A 54 -8.93 14.82 7.31
CA ARG A 54 -7.91 15.61 6.58
C ARG A 54 -7.13 16.57 7.47
N SER A 55 -7.81 17.24 8.39
CA SER A 55 -7.21 18.22 9.28
C SER A 55 -6.68 17.64 10.60
N LEU A 56 -6.90 16.36 10.86
CA LEU A 56 -6.46 15.71 12.09
C LEU A 56 -4.99 15.32 12.01
N PRO A 57 -4.23 15.38 13.10
CA PRO A 57 -2.85 14.89 13.15
C PRO A 57 -2.79 13.36 12.99
N GLU A 58 -1.66 12.86 12.54
CA GLU A 58 -1.35 11.44 12.58
C GLU A 58 -1.25 10.97 14.02
N ALA A 59 -2.07 10.02 14.38
CA ALA A 59 -2.14 9.48 15.73
C ALA A 59 -3.04 8.23 15.79
N VAL A 60 -3.10 7.63 16.95
CA VAL A 60 -4.11 6.63 17.30
C VAL A 60 -5.40 7.34 17.70
N TYR A 61 -6.51 6.87 17.19
CA TYR A 61 -7.87 7.34 17.51
C TYR A 61 -8.76 6.17 17.93
N THR A 62 -9.68 6.43 18.81
CA THR A 62 -10.78 5.51 19.12
C THR A 62 -12.04 6.01 18.40
N ILE A 63 -12.63 5.16 17.57
CA ILE A 63 -13.95 5.35 16.99
C ILE A 63 -14.95 4.64 17.88
N ARG A 64 -16.03 5.32 18.26
CA ARG A 64 -17.13 4.79 19.05
C ARG A 64 -18.42 4.83 18.28
N LEU A 65 -19.08 3.69 18.21
CA LEU A 65 -20.47 3.57 17.84
C LEU A 65 -21.29 3.45 19.11
N ARG A 66 -22.22 4.35 19.35
CA ARG A 66 -23.19 4.30 20.44
C ARG A 66 -24.59 4.21 19.88
N ALA A 67 -25.42 3.32 20.37
CA ALA A 67 -26.81 3.18 20.01
C ALA A 67 -27.71 3.26 21.23
N ARG A 68 -28.91 3.83 21.04
CA ARG A 68 -29.93 3.97 22.07
C ARG A 68 -31.30 3.50 21.52
N ASP A 69 -32.02 2.74 22.34
CA ASP A 69 -33.38 2.32 22.03
C ASP A 69 -34.45 3.33 22.54
N GLY A 70 -35.72 3.07 22.28
CA GLY A 70 -36.85 3.91 22.71
C GLY A 70 -37.11 3.89 24.21
N LEU A 71 -36.48 3.01 24.97
CA LEU A 71 -36.51 2.91 26.43
C LEU A 71 -35.28 3.53 27.12
N GLU A 72 -34.44 4.26 26.34
CA GLU A 72 -33.23 4.94 26.80
C GLU A 72 -32.08 3.98 27.21
N HIS A 73 -32.11 2.70 26.82
CA HIS A 73 -30.96 1.83 27.00
C HIS A 73 -29.88 2.17 25.99
N GLU A 74 -28.64 2.31 26.44
CA GLU A 74 -27.50 2.60 25.57
C GLU A 74 -26.51 1.44 25.49
N LYS A 75 -25.90 1.26 24.33
CA LYS A 75 -24.81 0.32 24.09
C LYS A 75 -23.73 0.95 23.24
N ASP A 76 -22.49 0.79 23.68
CA ASP A 76 -21.30 1.29 23.01
C ASP A 76 -20.48 0.15 22.40
N TYR A 77 -19.90 0.42 21.25
CA TYR A 77 -18.84 -0.40 20.64
C TYR A 77 -17.71 0.51 20.22
N THR A 78 -16.46 0.12 20.52
CA THR A 78 -15.28 0.92 20.17
C THR A 78 -14.29 0.11 19.34
N VAL A 79 -13.60 0.81 18.44
CA VAL A 79 -12.48 0.29 17.67
C VAL A 79 -11.35 1.32 17.66
N THR A 80 -10.12 0.85 17.83
CA THR A 80 -8.94 1.70 17.73
C THR A 80 -8.41 1.67 16.31
N VAL A 81 -8.14 2.85 15.74
CA VAL A 81 -7.61 3.03 14.40
C VAL A 81 -6.38 3.93 14.46
N ARG A 82 -5.44 3.72 13.56
CA ARG A 82 -4.31 4.62 13.36
C ARG A 82 -4.56 5.47 12.11
N LEU A 83 -4.50 6.78 12.27
CA LEU A 83 -4.47 7.71 11.16
C LEU A 83 -3.00 7.92 10.79
N ASP A 84 -2.64 7.49 9.60
CA ASP A 84 -1.31 7.58 9.01
C ASP A 84 -1.44 8.18 7.61
N LYS A 85 -0.68 9.22 7.32
CA LYS A 85 -0.68 9.95 6.04
C LYS A 85 0.71 10.00 5.43
N THR A 86 1.68 9.46 6.15
CA THR A 86 3.07 9.41 5.72
C THR A 86 3.25 8.25 4.76
N SER A 87 3.77 8.54 3.58
CA SER A 87 4.06 7.47 2.62
C SER A 87 5.41 6.82 2.91
N PRO A 88 5.55 5.52 2.66
CA PRO A 88 6.82 4.83 2.82
C PRO A 88 7.90 5.36 1.89
N THR A 89 9.14 5.17 2.27
CA THR A 89 10.30 5.33 1.39
C THR A 89 10.39 4.14 0.45
N ALA A 90 10.71 4.40 -0.83
CA ALA A 90 11.07 3.38 -1.80
C ALA A 90 12.19 3.92 -2.69
N GLU A 91 13.35 3.29 -2.67
CA GLU A 91 14.54 3.72 -3.41
C GLU A 91 15.17 2.56 -4.16
N LEU A 92 15.45 2.73 -5.46
CA LEU A 92 16.31 1.86 -6.25
C LEU A 92 17.70 2.48 -6.31
N ALA A 93 18.68 1.80 -5.74
CA ALA A 93 20.08 2.20 -5.77
C ALA A 93 20.83 1.61 -6.98
N ASN A 94 20.41 0.43 -7.43
CA ASN A 94 20.92 -0.24 -8.61
C ASN A 94 19.78 -1.06 -9.28
N PRO A 95 19.62 -1.00 -10.62
CA PRO A 95 20.38 -0.19 -11.54
C PRO A 95 20.03 1.30 -11.48
N GLN A 96 20.98 2.16 -11.84
CA GLN A 96 20.72 3.60 -11.95
C GLN A 96 19.92 3.92 -13.21
N ASP A 97 19.14 4.99 -13.13
CA ASP A 97 18.37 5.47 -14.29
C ASP A 97 19.28 5.78 -15.48
N ASN A 98 18.82 5.44 -16.69
CA ASN A 98 19.53 5.58 -17.96
C ASN A 98 20.86 4.80 -18.05
N SER A 99 21.10 3.85 -17.16
CA SER A 99 22.28 2.98 -17.23
C SER A 99 22.11 1.87 -18.25
N ARG A 100 23.24 1.30 -18.69
CA ARG A 100 23.28 0.07 -19.46
C ARG A 100 23.58 -1.09 -18.52
N ILE A 101 22.76 -2.12 -18.53
CA ILE A 101 22.86 -3.26 -17.63
C ILE A 101 23.19 -4.55 -18.38
N THR A 102 23.64 -5.54 -17.67
CA THR A 102 23.87 -6.90 -18.18
C THR A 102 22.63 -7.76 -17.97
N ARG A 103 22.55 -8.92 -18.62
CA ARG A 103 21.43 -9.85 -18.44
C ARG A 103 21.35 -10.42 -17.04
N GLN A 104 22.45 -10.60 -16.38
CA GLN A 104 22.50 -10.86 -14.95
C GLN A 104 22.80 -9.54 -14.27
N THR A 105 21.84 -9.00 -13.58
CA THR A 105 21.96 -7.72 -12.89
C THR A 105 21.49 -7.85 -11.45
N GLU A 106 22.25 -7.29 -10.55
CA GLU A 106 21.86 -7.20 -9.16
C GLU A 106 20.98 -5.98 -8.99
N ILE A 107 19.77 -6.15 -8.43
CA ILE A 107 18.89 -5.04 -8.08
C ILE A 107 19.08 -4.73 -6.61
N LYS A 108 19.45 -3.48 -6.32
CA LYS A 108 19.58 -2.97 -4.95
C LYS A 108 18.61 -1.85 -4.71
N GLY A 109 18.06 -1.81 -3.52
CA GLY A 109 17.13 -0.78 -3.11
C GLY A 109 16.87 -0.80 -1.61
N LEU A 110 16.03 0.11 -1.19
CA LEU A 110 15.58 0.25 0.19
C LEU A 110 14.10 0.59 0.21
N VAL A 111 13.36 -0.03 1.12
CA VAL A 111 12.03 0.38 1.52
C VAL A 111 12.00 0.59 3.02
N ALA A 112 11.36 1.66 3.49
CA ALA A 112 11.29 1.94 4.92
C ALA A 112 9.99 2.68 5.27
N ASP A 113 9.36 2.25 6.35
CA ASP A 113 8.22 2.89 6.99
C ASP A 113 7.96 2.26 8.37
N PRO A 114 7.55 3.02 9.41
CA PRO A 114 7.18 2.44 10.71
C PRO A 114 6.03 1.42 10.63
N HIS A 115 5.21 1.48 9.58
CA HIS A 115 4.05 0.60 9.36
C HIS A 115 4.11 -0.07 7.99
N LEU A 116 5.33 -0.36 7.50
CA LEU A 116 5.56 -1.00 6.21
C LEU A 116 4.78 -2.33 6.13
N ASP A 117 3.93 -2.46 5.12
CA ASP A 117 3.12 -3.66 4.90
C ASP A 117 3.73 -4.55 3.82
N ARG A 118 4.06 -3.97 2.68
CA ARG A 118 4.55 -4.73 1.53
C ARG A 118 5.37 -3.88 0.57
N TYR A 119 6.12 -4.58 -0.29
CA TYR A 119 6.65 -3.98 -1.52
C TYR A 119 6.60 -4.95 -2.70
N VAL A 120 6.63 -4.38 -3.90
CA VAL A 120 6.69 -5.10 -5.17
C VAL A 120 7.77 -4.48 -6.04
N LEU A 121 8.61 -5.34 -6.62
CA LEU A 121 9.57 -4.99 -7.66
C LEU A 121 9.07 -5.59 -8.96
N GLU A 122 8.93 -4.75 -9.99
CA GLU A 122 8.31 -5.09 -11.25
C GLU A 122 9.10 -4.51 -12.41
N TYR A 123 8.89 -5.04 -13.62
CA TYR A 123 9.44 -4.50 -14.85
C TYR A 123 8.41 -4.42 -15.97
N THR A 124 8.71 -3.58 -16.97
CA THR A 124 7.97 -3.51 -18.21
C THR A 124 8.87 -3.06 -19.36
N THR A 125 8.54 -3.48 -20.57
CA THR A 125 9.13 -2.98 -21.82
C THR A 125 8.20 -2.02 -22.56
N ASP A 126 7.01 -1.75 -22.03
CA ASP A 126 6.04 -0.83 -22.62
C ASP A 126 6.56 0.61 -22.58
N ALA A 127 6.43 1.32 -23.69
CA ALA A 127 6.86 2.71 -23.79
C ALA A 127 5.87 3.69 -23.12
N ASP A 128 4.58 3.36 -23.10
CA ASP A 128 3.52 4.13 -22.42
C ASP A 128 3.36 3.59 -21.00
N LEU A 129 4.04 4.21 -20.05
CA LEU A 129 4.09 3.75 -18.65
C LEU A 129 2.76 3.93 -17.90
N ASP A 130 1.84 4.76 -18.41
CA ASP A 130 0.51 4.95 -17.80
C ASP A 130 -0.43 3.79 -18.11
N LYS A 131 -0.17 3.06 -19.20
CA LYS A 131 -0.92 1.89 -19.64
C LYS A 131 -0.13 0.60 -19.57
N ALA A 132 1.11 0.66 -19.08
CA ALA A 132 2.04 -0.45 -19.09
C ALA A 132 1.53 -1.66 -18.32
N ARG A 133 1.79 -2.83 -18.87
CA ARG A 133 1.65 -4.10 -18.15
C ARG A 133 2.96 -4.37 -17.42
N TRP A 134 2.88 -4.38 -16.10
CA TRP A 134 4.01 -4.65 -15.23
C TRP A 134 4.08 -6.13 -14.90
N GLU A 135 5.26 -6.72 -15.05
CA GLU A 135 5.56 -8.10 -14.69
C GLU A 135 6.36 -8.12 -13.39
N GLN A 136 5.97 -8.99 -12.48
CA GLN A 136 6.56 -9.07 -11.15
C GLN A 136 7.94 -9.75 -11.20
N ILE A 137 8.93 -9.14 -10.55
CA ILE A 137 10.24 -9.73 -10.27
C ILE A 137 10.18 -10.39 -8.89
N ILE A 138 9.93 -9.61 -7.86
CA ILE A 138 9.73 -10.09 -6.48
C ILE A 138 8.61 -9.30 -5.79
N GLN A 139 8.03 -9.93 -4.77
CA GLN A 139 7.10 -9.28 -3.85
C GLN A 139 7.39 -9.78 -2.44
N LYS A 140 7.36 -8.86 -1.47
CA LYS A 140 7.26 -9.19 -0.04
C LYS A 140 5.99 -8.59 0.53
N ILE A 141 5.31 -9.37 1.34
CA ILE A 141 4.06 -9.04 2.04
C ILE A 141 4.19 -9.34 3.52
N ASP A 142 3.21 -8.94 4.30
CA ASP A 142 3.14 -9.19 5.76
C ASP A 142 4.35 -8.62 6.54
N LEU A 143 4.93 -7.54 6.06
CA LEU A 143 6.09 -6.91 6.69
C LEU A 143 5.71 -6.27 8.03
N LEU A 144 4.49 -5.73 8.13
CA LEU A 144 3.95 -5.18 9.36
C LEU A 144 3.83 -6.25 10.46
N GLU A 145 3.34 -7.46 10.11
CA GLU A 145 3.24 -8.58 11.05
C GLU A 145 4.62 -9.03 11.55
N ARG A 146 5.65 -8.88 10.72
CA ARG A 146 7.06 -9.17 11.06
C ARG A 146 7.74 -8.02 11.79
N GLN A 147 7.05 -6.90 12.00
CA GLN A 147 7.60 -5.68 12.59
C GLN A 147 8.82 -5.14 11.82
N THR A 148 8.81 -5.32 10.51
CA THR A 148 9.87 -4.84 9.62
C THR A 148 9.60 -3.38 9.29
N ILE A 149 10.43 -2.49 9.78
CA ILE A 149 10.34 -1.04 9.50
C ILE A 149 11.24 -0.60 8.35
N GLU A 150 12.21 -1.43 8.00
CA GLU A 150 13.16 -1.20 6.91
C GLU A 150 13.58 -2.55 6.31
N ASP A 151 13.63 -2.65 4.98
CA ASP A 151 14.09 -3.84 4.27
C ASP A 151 15.00 -3.44 3.10
N GLU A 152 16.24 -3.91 3.15
CA GLU A 152 17.18 -3.77 2.05
C GLU A 152 16.88 -4.81 0.97
N ILE A 153 16.75 -4.32 -0.25
CA ILE A 153 16.58 -5.17 -1.43
C ILE A 153 17.95 -5.47 -2.00
N ASN A 154 18.25 -6.74 -2.08
CA ASN A 154 19.44 -7.26 -2.76
C ASN A 154 19.03 -8.51 -3.52
N HIS A 155 18.74 -8.36 -4.82
CA HIS A 155 18.15 -9.40 -5.64
C HIS A 155 18.92 -9.57 -6.96
N ASP A 156 19.50 -10.76 -7.14
CA ASP A 156 20.08 -11.14 -8.43
C ASP A 156 18.97 -11.50 -9.41
N TRP A 157 18.84 -10.73 -10.47
CA TRP A 157 17.82 -10.91 -11.48
C TRP A 157 18.43 -11.32 -12.82
N GLU A 158 17.95 -12.44 -13.34
CA GLU A 158 18.23 -12.86 -14.71
C GLU A 158 17.15 -12.35 -15.65
N ILE A 159 17.50 -11.37 -16.48
CA ILE A 159 16.57 -10.76 -17.44
C ILE A 159 16.23 -11.78 -18.54
N PRO A 160 14.93 -12.05 -18.80
CA PRO A 160 14.53 -12.97 -19.86
C PRO A 160 15.22 -12.69 -21.20
N SER A 161 15.68 -13.75 -21.90
CA SER A 161 16.44 -13.64 -23.14
C SER A 161 15.68 -12.96 -24.27
N THR A 162 14.35 -12.92 -24.17
CA THR A 162 13.44 -12.24 -25.09
C THR A 162 13.45 -10.73 -24.96
N ILE A 163 13.95 -10.19 -23.84
CA ILE A 163 13.99 -8.76 -23.58
C ILE A 163 15.30 -8.16 -24.09
N SER A 164 15.20 -7.07 -24.84
CA SER A 164 16.34 -6.23 -25.28
C SER A 164 15.85 -4.80 -25.52
N GLY A 165 16.76 -3.83 -25.49
CA GLY A 165 16.43 -2.41 -25.62
C GLY A 165 15.96 -1.80 -24.32
N ARG A 166 15.05 -0.84 -24.39
CA ARG A 166 14.57 -0.10 -23.22
C ARG A 166 13.75 -0.98 -22.29
N LEU A 167 14.11 -0.96 -21.01
CA LEU A 167 13.44 -1.68 -19.94
C LEU A 167 13.21 -0.73 -18.79
N HIS A 168 12.03 -0.79 -18.19
CA HIS A 168 11.67 0.00 -17.00
C HIS A 168 11.51 -0.92 -15.81
N ILE A 169 12.13 -0.57 -14.70
CA ILE A 169 12.04 -1.27 -13.42
C ILE A 169 11.34 -0.33 -12.44
N ARG A 170 10.40 -0.86 -11.66
CA ARG A 170 9.66 -0.11 -10.64
C ARG A 170 9.68 -0.85 -9.32
N LEU A 171 10.04 -0.13 -8.27
CA LEU A 171 9.84 -0.55 -6.89
C LEU A 171 8.68 0.25 -6.32
N THR A 172 7.66 -0.43 -5.80
CA THR A 172 6.53 0.19 -5.10
C THR A 172 6.47 -0.35 -3.69
N ALA A 173 6.50 0.52 -2.69
CA ALA A 173 6.26 0.22 -1.28
C ALA A 173 4.88 0.72 -0.86
N SER A 174 4.23 -0.02 0.04
CA SER A 174 2.94 0.32 0.63
C SER A 174 2.99 0.10 2.13
N ASP A 175 2.38 0.99 2.90
CA ASP A 175 2.14 0.83 4.33
C ASP A 175 0.77 0.21 4.64
N ALA A 176 0.49 -0.01 5.92
CA ALA A 176 -0.77 -0.56 6.40
C ALA A 176 -1.96 0.40 6.28
N ALA A 177 -1.73 1.70 6.13
CA ALA A 177 -2.77 2.70 5.89
C ALA A 177 -3.14 2.82 4.41
N GLY A 178 -2.35 2.20 3.51
CA GLY A 178 -2.53 2.23 2.07
C GLY A 178 -1.80 3.37 1.37
N ASN A 179 -0.94 4.13 2.09
CA ASN A 179 -0.07 5.09 1.44
C ASN A 179 0.99 4.35 0.62
N GLN A 180 1.41 4.93 -0.50
CA GLN A 180 2.31 4.28 -1.44
C GLN A 180 3.35 5.25 -1.98
N THR A 181 4.55 4.73 -2.20
CA THR A 181 5.61 5.39 -2.95
C THR A 181 6.18 4.45 -3.98
N SER A 182 6.53 4.98 -5.15
CA SER A 182 7.20 4.21 -6.20
C SER A 182 8.45 4.93 -6.67
N HIS A 183 9.52 4.16 -6.86
CA HIS A 183 10.73 4.60 -7.54
C HIS A 183 10.91 3.80 -8.85
N ARG A 184 11.31 4.47 -9.92
CA ARG A 184 11.54 3.86 -11.24
C ARG A 184 12.94 4.13 -11.75
N ALA A 185 13.50 3.14 -12.43
CA ALA A 185 14.71 3.28 -13.24
C ALA A 185 14.44 2.74 -14.64
N SER A 186 14.88 3.47 -15.65
CA SER A 186 14.83 3.05 -17.05
C SER A 186 16.22 2.70 -17.49
N VAL A 187 16.39 1.52 -18.06
CA VAL A 187 17.72 0.98 -18.37
C VAL A 187 17.75 0.45 -19.82
N GLU A 188 18.95 0.23 -20.35
CA GLU A 188 19.18 -0.38 -21.65
C GLU A 188 19.74 -1.77 -21.52
N VAL A 189 19.02 -2.76 -22.05
CA VAL A 189 19.41 -4.17 -22.05
C VAL A 189 20.03 -4.51 -23.40
N PRO A 190 21.29 -5.00 -23.49
CA PRO A 190 21.89 -5.36 -24.77
C PRO A 190 21.15 -6.53 -25.40
N ALA A 191 21.10 -6.53 -26.74
CA ALA A 191 20.60 -7.69 -27.49
C ALA A 191 21.37 -8.96 -27.07
N ALA A 192 20.65 -10.09 -26.99
CA ALA A 192 21.32 -11.38 -26.81
C ALA A 192 22.29 -11.58 -27.97
N LEU A 193 23.54 -11.90 -27.66
CA LEU A 193 24.47 -12.34 -28.69
C LEU A 193 23.88 -13.64 -29.28
N MET A 194 23.47 -13.61 -30.53
CA MET A 194 23.18 -14.84 -31.26
C MET A 194 24.49 -15.62 -31.27
N ALA A 195 24.48 -16.84 -30.76
CA ALA A 195 25.59 -17.76 -31.01
C ALA A 195 25.71 -17.85 -32.55
N LYS A 196 26.86 -17.43 -33.09
CA LYS A 196 27.17 -17.75 -34.48
C LYS A 196 27.19 -19.27 -34.55
N ASP A 197 26.21 -19.84 -35.25
CA ASP A 197 26.30 -21.22 -35.68
C ASP A 197 27.67 -21.40 -36.34
N GLY A 198 28.46 -22.36 -35.77
CA GLY A 198 29.75 -22.67 -36.25
C GLY A 198 29.69 -23.11 -37.73
N GLY A 199 29.92 -22.15 -38.61
CA GLY A 199 30.28 -22.50 -39.99
C GLY A 199 31.61 -23.21 -39.95
N GLU A 200 31.60 -24.53 -40.20
CA GLU A 200 32.82 -25.30 -40.56
C GLU A 200 33.49 -24.59 -41.71
N ILE A 201 34.70 -24.13 -41.48
CA ILE A 201 35.61 -23.78 -42.57
C ILE A 201 36.21 -25.10 -43.04
N SER A 202 35.59 -25.72 -44.02
CA SER A 202 36.23 -26.77 -44.80
C SER A 202 37.34 -26.13 -45.61
N ALA A 203 38.58 -26.38 -45.19
CA ALA A 203 39.77 -26.12 -46.00
C ALA A 203 39.89 -27.24 -47.05
N ALA A 204 39.83 -26.87 -48.30
CA ALA A 204 40.29 -27.72 -49.42
C ALA A 204 41.75 -27.44 -49.70
#